data_789e418dcee85c5afebd9426927a6c59
#
_entry.id   789e418dcee85c5afebd9426927a6c59
#
_cell.length_a   1.000
_cell.length_b   1.000
_cell.length_c   1.000
_cell.angle_alpha   90.00
_cell.angle_beta   90.00
_cell.angle_gamma   90.00
#
_symmetry.space_group_name_H-M   'P 1'
#
loop_
_entity.id
_entity.type
_entity.pdbx_description
1 polymer ?
#
loop_
_entity_poly.entity_id
_entity_poly.type
_entity_poly.pdbx_seq_one_letter_code
_entity_poly.pdbx_strand_id
1 'polypeptide(L)'
;MGSYVPNTLEERQEMLKEIGYNSIDDLFSHIPDEVKIKGGLNIPEGKSELEVRREMENIASKNQVFKTIFRGAGAYRHFIPSIVNSVISKENLLTAYTPYQAEISQGILQSIFEYQTMICDLTGMDVSNACVYDGAEAAAEGVAMCQERKRKKAFVSTAILPDALATIHTYCHGNGMEIVEIPEKDGVTDLDYLKENIDEQTACVYIQHPNYYGNLEDAQAIGEIAHGAGAKYIMGVNPISLGIIKTPAEYGADVAVGDGQPLGLPLGFGGPYLGFMAATEGMMRKLPGRIVGQTEDHNGKTGYVLTLQAREQHIRREKASSNICSNQALCALAVGVYMSAMGSEGIKEAALQSASKAHYLAAELDKIGFKVENKGEFFHEFVTVSEKCPCEALKALEEHGILGGYPLGNHRVLWCCTEMNTKEEMDEVVRILKEV
;
A
#
# COMPACT_ATOMS: atom_id res chain seq x y z
N MET A 1 0.35 -5.43 -41.23
CA MET A 1 -0.37 -5.38 -39.95
C MET A 1 -1.60 -4.51 -40.12
N GLY A 2 -2.74 -4.92 -39.58
CA GLY A 2 -3.95 -4.08 -39.58
C GLY A 2 -3.71 -2.80 -38.81
N SER A 3 -4.17 -1.69 -39.33
CA SER A 3 -4.16 -0.41 -38.63
C SER A 3 -5.31 -0.38 -37.62
N TYR A 4 -5.09 0.17 -36.41
CA TYR A 4 -6.17 0.49 -35.46
C TYR A 4 -7.07 1.61 -35.98
N VAL A 5 -6.68 2.31 -37.04
CA VAL A 5 -7.53 3.27 -37.73
C VAL A 5 -8.38 2.50 -38.73
N PRO A 6 -9.70 2.40 -38.54
CA PRO A 6 -10.56 1.52 -39.34
C PRO A 6 -10.76 2.04 -40.78
N ASN A 7 -10.60 3.35 -41.03
CA ASN A 7 -10.84 3.97 -42.32
C ASN A 7 -9.64 3.85 -43.26
N THR A 8 -9.89 3.50 -44.48
CA THR A 8 -8.88 3.49 -45.55
C THR A 8 -8.45 4.91 -45.93
N LEU A 9 -7.37 5.04 -46.70
CA LEU A 9 -6.94 6.35 -47.23
C LEU A 9 -7.98 6.96 -48.17
N GLU A 10 -8.64 6.12 -48.99
CA GLU A 10 -9.70 6.53 -49.89
C GLU A 10 -10.92 7.06 -49.11
N GLU A 11 -11.40 6.32 -48.13
CA GLU A 11 -12.52 6.75 -47.30
C GLU A 11 -12.20 8.07 -46.57
N ARG A 12 -10.97 8.22 -46.06
CA ARG A 12 -10.55 9.49 -45.41
C ARG A 12 -10.58 10.66 -46.42
N GLN A 13 -10.17 10.42 -47.66
CA GLN A 13 -10.19 11.45 -48.69
C GLN A 13 -11.62 11.82 -49.08
N GLU A 14 -12.55 10.86 -49.13
CA GLU A 14 -13.97 11.11 -49.39
C GLU A 14 -14.59 11.93 -48.25
N MET A 15 -14.31 11.58 -46.97
CA MET A 15 -14.77 12.34 -45.79
C MET A 15 -14.24 13.79 -45.80
N LEU A 16 -12.97 14.00 -46.15
CA LEU A 16 -12.39 15.34 -46.27
C LEU A 16 -13.10 16.18 -47.33
N LYS A 17 -13.35 15.60 -48.51
CA LYS A 17 -14.08 16.26 -49.59
C LYS A 17 -15.51 16.65 -49.20
N GLU A 18 -16.22 15.75 -48.49
CA GLU A 18 -17.59 16.00 -48.00
C GLU A 18 -17.65 17.20 -47.08
N ILE A 19 -16.66 17.40 -46.23
CA ILE A 19 -16.57 18.55 -45.31
C ILE A 19 -15.85 19.77 -45.91
N GLY A 20 -15.48 19.71 -47.21
CA GLY A 20 -14.88 20.84 -47.94
C GLY A 20 -13.38 21.03 -47.74
N TYR A 21 -12.63 20.00 -47.33
CA TYR A 21 -11.19 20.04 -47.16
C TYR A 21 -10.47 19.12 -48.14
N ASN A 22 -9.18 19.41 -48.43
CA ASN A 22 -8.37 18.62 -49.31
C ASN A 22 -7.35 17.72 -48.58
N SER A 23 -7.00 18.09 -47.34
CA SER A 23 -6.02 17.37 -46.52
C SER A 23 -6.40 17.41 -45.03
N ILE A 24 -5.81 16.50 -44.28
CA ILE A 24 -5.91 16.54 -42.80
C ILE A 24 -5.34 17.85 -42.23
N ASP A 25 -4.31 18.41 -42.85
CA ASP A 25 -3.69 19.66 -42.39
C ASP A 25 -4.63 20.87 -42.51
N ASP A 26 -5.59 20.83 -43.46
CA ASP A 26 -6.60 21.89 -43.59
C ASP A 26 -7.49 22.00 -42.36
N LEU A 27 -7.72 20.90 -41.62
CA LEU A 27 -8.46 20.89 -40.34
C LEU A 27 -7.76 21.75 -39.27
N PHE A 28 -6.46 21.91 -39.39
CA PHE A 28 -5.63 22.66 -38.44
C PHE A 28 -5.20 24.03 -38.97
N SER A 29 -5.86 24.53 -40.03
CA SER A 29 -5.56 25.83 -40.64
C SER A 29 -5.71 27.03 -39.70
N HIS A 30 -6.52 26.90 -38.62
CA HIS A 30 -6.68 27.91 -37.58
C HIS A 30 -5.49 28.00 -36.62
N ILE A 31 -4.57 27.03 -36.63
CA ILE A 31 -3.36 27.03 -35.82
C ILE A 31 -2.28 27.82 -36.55
N PRO A 32 -1.69 28.90 -35.96
CA PRO A 32 -0.61 29.65 -36.58
C PRO A 32 0.60 28.75 -36.93
N ASP A 33 1.20 28.99 -38.09
CA ASP A 33 2.34 28.17 -38.57
C ASP A 33 3.59 28.27 -37.67
N GLU A 34 3.67 29.34 -36.87
CA GLU A 34 4.79 29.57 -35.95
C GLU A 34 4.76 28.58 -34.77
N VAL A 35 3.59 28.05 -34.39
CA VAL A 35 3.43 27.08 -33.30
C VAL A 35 3.26 25.65 -33.77
N LYS A 36 3.19 25.42 -35.10
CA LYS A 36 3.14 24.07 -35.68
C LYS A 36 4.53 23.44 -35.66
N ILE A 37 4.59 22.18 -35.25
CA ILE A 37 5.82 21.38 -35.34
C ILE A 37 6.09 21.07 -36.80
N LYS A 38 7.24 21.54 -37.31
CA LYS A 38 7.69 21.27 -38.67
C LYS A 38 8.57 20.02 -38.69
N GLY A 39 8.27 19.08 -39.60
CA GLY A 39 9.08 17.86 -39.80
C GLY A 39 8.71 16.68 -38.89
N GLY A 40 7.55 16.75 -38.20
CA GLY A 40 7.07 15.68 -37.35
C GLY A 40 7.67 15.70 -35.92
N LEU A 41 7.27 14.73 -35.10
CA LEU A 41 7.75 14.58 -33.74
C LEU A 41 9.13 13.89 -33.74
N ASN A 42 10.04 14.32 -32.86
CA ASN A 42 11.34 13.67 -32.66
C ASN A 42 11.17 12.42 -31.75
N ILE A 43 10.42 11.45 -32.29
CA ILE A 43 10.23 10.14 -31.65
C ILE A 43 10.61 9.05 -32.66
N PRO A 44 11.10 7.89 -32.19
CA PRO A 44 11.39 6.76 -33.08
C PRO A 44 10.15 6.28 -33.85
N GLU A 45 10.38 5.70 -35.01
CA GLU A 45 9.30 5.02 -35.72
C GLU A 45 8.70 3.88 -34.88
N GLY A 46 7.41 3.62 -35.11
CA GLY A 46 6.70 2.52 -34.45
C GLY A 46 7.30 1.16 -34.83
N LYS A 47 7.51 0.32 -33.82
CA LYS A 47 7.99 -1.05 -33.97
C LYS A 47 6.82 -2.04 -34.09
N SER A 48 7.08 -3.20 -34.67
CA SER A 48 6.12 -4.31 -34.62
C SER A 48 6.02 -4.88 -33.21
N GLU A 49 4.89 -5.51 -32.88
CA GLU A 49 4.71 -6.19 -31.59
C GLU A 49 5.85 -7.19 -31.30
N LEU A 50 6.30 -7.93 -32.32
CA LEU A 50 7.41 -8.87 -32.17
C LEU A 50 8.72 -8.18 -31.78
N GLU A 51 9.03 -7.02 -32.34
CA GLU A 51 10.24 -6.26 -32.03
C GLU A 51 10.17 -5.68 -30.63
N VAL A 52 9.02 -5.09 -30.25
CA VAL A 52 8.79 -4.58 -28.88
C VAL A 52 8.91 -5.70 -27.86
N ARG A 53 8.29 -6.85 -28.11
CA ARG A 53 8.36 -8.00 -27.22
C ARG A 53 9.79 -8.47 -26.98
N ARG A 54 10.56 -8.64 -28.04
CA ARG A 54 11.98 -9.04 -27.96
C ARG A 54 12.82 -8.02 -27.16
N GLU A 55 12.58 -6.74 -27.39
CA GLU A 55 13.28 -5.67 -26.70
C GLU A 55 12.96 -5.68 -25.19
N MET A 56 11.68 -5.82 -24.84
CA MET A 56 11.25 -5.89 -23.45
C MET A 56 11.74 -7.16 -22.75
N GLU A 57 11.74 -8.30 -23.42
CA GLU A 57 12.30 -9.56 -22.91
C GLU A 57 13.82 -9.44 -22.66
N ASN A 58 14.55 -8.77 -23.58
CA ASN A 58 15.98 -8.50 -23.41
C ASN A 58 16.26 -7.56 -22.22
N ILE A 59 15.38 -6.57 -21.97
CA ILE A 59 15.49 -5.69 -20.80
C ILE A 59 15.18 -6.48 -19.53
N ALA A 60 14.10 -7.25 -19.53
CA ALA A 60 13.67 -8.06 -18.39
C ALA A 60 14.71 -9.11 -17.99
N SER A 61 15.42 -9.71 -18.97
CA SER A 61 16.47 -10.72 -18.72
C SER A 61 17.68 -10.19 -17.96
N LYS A 62 17.84 -8.88 -17.83
CA LYS A 62 18.90 -8.26 -17.03
C LYS A 62 18.60 -8.26 -15.52
N ASN A 63 17.36 -8.54 -15.14
CA ASN A 63 16.98 -8.65 -13.73
C ASN A 63 17.45 -9.98 -13.16
N GLN A 64 17.88 -9.94 -11.89
CA GLN A 64 18.13 -11.14 -11.12
C GLN A 64 16.85 -11.56 -10.40
N VAL A 65 16.36 -12.77 -10.68
CA VAL A 65 15.15 -13.31 -10.06
C VAL A 65 15.56 -14.27 -8.94
N PHE A 66 15.24 -13.91 -7.71
CA PHE A 66 15.50 -14.75 -6.53
C PHE A 66 14.31 -15.66 -6.24
N LYS A 67 14.58 -16.93 -5.98
CA LYS A 67 13.54 -17.89 -5.55
C LYS A 67 13.29 -17.79 -4.05
N THR A 68 14.34 -17.58 -3.27
CA THR A 68 14.32 -17.46 -1.82
C THR A 68 14.55 -16.00 -1.43
N ILE A 69 13.65 -15.44 -0.64
CA ILE A 69 13.63 -14.02 -0.27
C ILE A 69 13.45 -13.92 1.25
N PHE A 70 14.35 -13.18 1.92
CA PHE A 70 14.29 -12.83 3.35
C PHE A 70 14.23 -11.30 3.54
N ARG A 71 13.64 -10.60 2.58
CA ARG A 71 13.52 -9.13 2.56
C ARG A 71 12.05 -8.73 2.61
N GLY A 72 11.73 -7.82 3.53
CA GLY A 72 10.45 -7.16 3.68
C GLY A 72 10.60 -5.67 3.46
N ALA A 73 10.62 -4.89 4.55
CA ALA A 73 10.76 -3.44 4.56
C ALA A 73 9.59 -2.71 3.84
N GLY A 74 8.37 -3.19 4.04
CA GLY A 74 7.15 -2.57 3.53
C GLY A 74 6.42 -3.33 2.41
N ALA A 75 7.09 -4.31 1.76
CA ALA A 75 6.44 -5.20 0.79
C ALA A 75 6.84 -6.66 1.08
N TYR A 76 5.87 -7.57 1.10
CA TYR A 76 6.04 -8.89 1.67
C TYR A 76 5.57 -9.98 0.71
N ARG A 77 6.36 -11.05 0.59
CA ARG A 77 6.03 -12.20 -0.24
C ARG A 77 5.19 -13.20 0.55
N HIS A 78 3.87 -13.12 0.41
CA HIS A 78 2.93 -14.11 0.94
C HIS A 78 2.40 -15.06 -0.14
N PHE A 79 1.84 -16.19 0.26
CA PHE A 79 1.18 -17.11 -0.64
C PHE A 79 -0.11 -16.49 -1.18
N ILE A 80 -0.27 -16.54 -2.50
CA ILE A 80 -1.48 -16.04 -3.18
C ILE A 80 -2.26 -17.23 -3.74
N PRO A 81 -3.46 -17.53 -3.23
CA PRO A 81 -4.30 -18.60 -3.79
C PRO A 81 -4.61 -18.35 -5.27
N SER A 82 -4.57 -19.40 -6.08
CA SER A 82 -4.78 -19.30 -7.54
C SER A 82 -6.13 -18.71 -7.93
N ILE A 83 -7.13 -18.83 -7.06
CA ILE A 83 -8.46 -18.25 -7.28
C ILE A 83 -8.43 -16.72 -7.38
N VAL A 84 -7.51 -16.05 -6.70
CA VAL A 84 -7.36 -14.58 -6.76
C VAL A 84 -7.12 -14.15 -8.20
N ASN A 85 -6.08 -14.70 -8.85
CA ASN A 85 -5.77 -14.39 -10.25
C ASN A 85 -6.89 -14.82 -11.20
N SER A 86 -7.52 -15.97 -10.95
CA SER A 86 -8.64 -16.46 -11.76
C SER A 86 -9.84 -15.52 -11.76
N VAL A 87 -10.12 -14.85 -10.62
CA VAL A 87 -11.25 -13.92 -10.50
C VAL A 87 -10.90 -12.58 -11.13
N ILE A 88 -9.76 -11.97 -10.77
CA ILE A 88 -9.40 -10.63 -11.26
C ILE A 88 -9.09 -10.57 -12.76
N SER A 89 -8.80 -11.73 -13.37
CA SER A 89 -8.56 -11.83 -14.83
C SER A 89 -9.84 -11.94 -15.65
N LYS A 90 -11.02 -12.03 -15.02
CA LYS A 90 -12.28 -12.05 -15.77
C LYS A 90 -12.52 -10.71 -16.45
N GLU A 91 -12.88 -10.74 -17.72
CA GLU A 91 -13.01 -9.55 -18.56
C GLU A 91 -13.96 -8.50 -17.96
N ASN A 92 -15.10 -8.93 -17.47
CA ASN A 92 -16.11 -8.04 -16.87
C ASN A 92 -15.67 -7.37 -15.56
N LEU A 93 -14.65 -7.89 -14.89
CA LEU A 93 -14.08 -7.29 -13.69
C LEU A 93 -12.83 -6.46 -14.03
N LEU A 94 -11.95 -7.02 -14.87
CA LEU A 94 -10.68 -6.39 -15.28
C LEU A 94 -10.89 -5.05 -15.99
N THR A 95 -11.92 -4.95 -16.84
CA THR A 95 -12.22 -3.73 -17.60
C THR A 95 -13.18 -2.77 -16.91
N ALA A 96 -13.66 -3.10 -15.70
CA ALA A 96 -14.56 -2.24 -14.95
C ALA A 96 -13.88 -0.91 -14.59
N TYR A 97 -14.62 0.19 -14.79
CA TYR A 97 -14.18 1.52 -14.41
C TYR A 97 -14.92 2.00 -13.15
N THR A 98 -14.75 3.25 -12.75
CA THR A 98 -15.39 3.81 -11.56
C THR A 98 -16.91 3.62 -11.61
N PRO A 99 -17.52 3.00 -10.59
CA PRO A 99 -18.94 2.63 -10.60
C PRO A 99 -19.87 3.78 -10.21
N TYR A 100 -19.88 4.89 -10.98
CA TYR A 100 -20.74 6.04 -10.72
C TYR A 100 -22.23 5.75 -10.96
N GLN A 101 -22.55 4.95 -11.98
CA GLN A 101 -23.92 4.55 -12.27
C GLN A 101 -24.25 3.25 -11.56
N ALA A 102 -24.99 3.36 -10.45
CA ALA A 102 -25.34 2.21 -9.62
C ALA A 102 -26.13 1.14 -10.39
N GLU A 103 -26.97 1.57 -11.33
CA GLU A 103 -27.87 0.69 -12.09
C GLU A 103 -27.13 -0.38 -12.91
N ILE A 104 -25.93 -0.06 -13.41
CA ILE A 104 -25.14 -0.96 -14.25
C ILE A 104 -23.87 -1.49 -13.55
N SER A 105 -23.62 -1.07 -12.32
CA SER A 105 -22.37 -1.36 -11.60
C SER A 105 -22.58 -2.14 -10.31
N GLN A 106 -23.73 -2.81 -10.15
CA GLN A 106 -24.10 -3.48 -8.88
C GLN A 106 -23.07 -4.51 -8.43
N GLY A 107 -22.52 -5.33 -9.35
CA GLY A 107 -21.52 -6.33 -9.00
C GLY A 107 -20.21 -5.73 -8.46
N ILE A 108 -19.74 -4.64 -9.06
CA ILE A 108 -18.53 -3.92 -8.60
C ILE A 108 -18.80 -3.20 -7.27
N LEU A 109 -19.94 -2.53 -7.13
CA LEU A 109 -20.33 -1.87 -5.89
C LEU A 109 -20.47 -2.87 -4.73
N GLN A 110 -21.07 -4.04 -4.98
CA GLN A 110 -21.15 -5.12 -3.99
C GLN A 110 -19.77 -5.60 -3.59
N SER A 111 -18.86 -5.83 -4.53
CA SER A 111 -17.50 -6.29 -4.21
C SER A 111 -16.71 -5.27 -3.38
N ILE A 112 -16.91 -3.97 -3.61
CA ILE A 112 -16.33 -2.90 -2.80
C ILE A 112 -16.94 -2.92 -1.38
N PHE A 113 -18.26 -3.07 -1.28
CA PHE A 113 -18.94 -3.16 0.02
C PHE A 113 -18.43 -4.36 0.85
N GLU A 114 -18.30 -5.53 0.21
CA GLU A 114 -17.76 -6.73 0.84
C GLU A 114 -16.29 -6.53 1.29
N TYR A 115 -15.46 -5.90 0.45
CA TYR A 115 -14.10 -5.53 0.82
C TYR A 115 -14.08 -4.60 2.05
N GLN A 116 -14.89 -3.54 2.06
CA GLN A 116 -15.00 -2.62 3.20
C GLN A 116 -15.39 -3.35 4.49
N THR A 117 -16.34 -4.29 4.40
CA THR A 117 -16.76 -5.11 5.53
C THR A 117 -15.60 -5.96 6.07
N MET A 118 -14.87 -6.63 5.18
CA MET A 118 -13.72 -7.47 5.59
C MET A 118 -12.58 -6.65 6.20
N ILE A 119 -12.34 -5.43 5.74
CA ILE A 119 -11.35 -4.53 6.36
C ILE A 119 -11.83 -4.08 7.74
N CYS A 120 -13.13 -3.79 7.90
CA CYS A 120 -13.71 -3.50 9.23
C CYS A 120 -13.55 -4.69 10.18
N ASP A 121 -13.89 -5.90 9.74
CA ASP A 121 -13.76 -7.13 10.54
C ASP A 121 -12.29 -7.38 10.94
N LEU A 122 -11.35 -7.20 10.01
CA LEU A 122 -9.93 -7.42 10.25
C LEU A 122 -9.34 -6.41 11.24
N THR A 123 -9.75 -5.15 11.16
CA THR A 123 -9.22 -4.06 11.99
C THR A 123 -10.01 -3.80 13.26
N GLY A 124 -11.22 -4.34 13.37
CA GLY A 124 -12.18 -4.07 14.43
C GLY A 124 -12.84 -2.70 14.34
N MET A 125 -12.64 -1.96 13.24
CA MET A 125 -13.16 -0.60 13.04
C MET A 125 -14.58 -0.59 12.52
N ASP A 126 -15.28 0.56 12.70
CA ASP A 126 -16.71 0.69 12.36
C ASP A 126 -16.95 0.91 10.87
N VAL A 127 -16.03 1.56 10.15
CA VAL A 127 -16.20 1.94 8.75
C VAL A 127 -14.88 1.92 7.99
N SER A 128 -14.91 1.45 6.73
CA SER A 128 -13.78 1.51 5.80
C SER A 128 -14.19 2.23 4.51
N ASN A 129 -13.22 2.84 3.83
CA ASN A 129 -13.40 3.34 2.47
C ASN A 129 -13.14 2.23 1.43
N ALA A 130 -13.37 2.57 0.16
CA ALA A 130 -13.14 1.64 -0.96
C ALA A 130 -11.66 1.31 -1.20
N CYS A 131 -10.74 2.17 -0.89
CA CYS A 131 -9.28 2.13 -0.79
C CYS A 131 -8.65 3.48 -1.17
N VAL A 132 -7.34 3.59 -0.95
CA VAL A 132 -6.44 4.64 -1.45
C VAL A 132 -5.28 3.99 -2.21
N TYR A 133 -4.28 4.76 -2.68
CA TYR A 133 -3.28 4.25 -3.61
C TYR A 133 -2.34 3.20 -2.99
N ASP A 134 -1.81 3.49 -1.80
CA ASP A 134 -0.89 2.61 -1.06
C ASP A 134 -0.89 2.91 0.44
N GLY A 135 -0.10 2.16 1.19
CA GLY A 135 -0.01 2.31 2.65
C GLY A 135 0.58 3.64 3.09
N ALA A 136 1.52 4.20 2.34
CA ALA A 136 2.14 5.49 2.67
C ALA A 136 1.13 6.64 2.49
N GLU A 137 0.34 6.61 1.42
CA GLU A 137 -0.75 7.55 1.24
C GLU A 137 -1.84 7.36 2.29
N ALA A 138 -2.21 6.12 2.62
CA ALA A 138 -3.18 5.84 3.68
C ALA A 138 -2.75 6.45 5.03
N ALA A 139 -1.46 6.38 5.36
CA ALA A 139 -0.88 7.00 6.54
C ALA A 139 -0.99 8.54 6.50
N ALA A 140 -0.62 9.14 5.36
CA ALA A 140 -0.66 10.59 5.19
C ALA A 140 -2.10 11.16 5.21
N GLU A 141 -3.03 10.48 4.54
CA GLU A 141 -4.46 10.84 4.57
C GLU A 141 -5.05 10.64 5.98
N GLY A 142 -4.63 9.60 6.70
CA GLY A 142 -5.01 9.36 8.08
C GLY A 142 -4.61 10.52 9.00
N VAL A 143 -3.40 11.06 8.83
CA VAL A 143 -2.92 12.24 9.53
C VAL A 143 -3.69 13.49 9.10
N ALA A 144 -3.83 13.71 7.79
CA ALA A 144 -4.49 14.89 7.24
C ALA A 144 -5.96 15.02 7.67
N MET A 145 -6.71 13.89 7.70
CA MET A 145 -8.11 13.89 8.12
C MET A 145 -8.32 14.23 9.60
N CYS A 146 -7.27 14.17 10.42
CA CYS A 146 -7.35 14.54 11.84
C CYS A 146 -7.21 16.03 12.08
N GLN A 147 -6.78 16.81 11.08
CA GLN A 147 -6.62 18.26 11.21
C GLN A 147 -7.92 18.95 11.65
N GLU A 148 -7.79 19.88 12.59
CA GLU A 148 -8.85 20.73 13.08
C GLU A 148 -8.41 22.20 13.13
N ARG A 149 -9.37 23.13 13.25
CA ARG A 149 -9.08 24.57 13.25
C ARG A 149 -8.02 24.98 14.30
N LYS A 150 -8.05 24.35 15.47
CA LYS A 150 -7.15 24.67 16.61
C LYS A 150 -6.10 23.58 16.85
N ARG A 151 -6.21 22.42 16.18
CA ARG A 151 -5.32 21.27 16.33
C ARG A 151 -4.63 21.02 15.00
N LYS A 152 -3.35 21.39 14.92
CA LYS A 152 -2.58 21.36 13.66
C LYS A 152 -1.20 20.71 13.82
N LYS A 153 -0.93 20.08 14.96
CA LYS A 153 0.28 19.31 15.18
C LYS A 153 0.01 17.83 15.00
N ALA A 154 0.85 17.14 14.26
CA ALA A 154 0.87 15.70 14.15
C ALA A 154 2.13 15.15 14.83
N PHE A 155 1.98 14.32 15.84
CA PHE A 155 3.08 13.57 16.44
C PHE A 155 3.23 12.27 15.67
N VAL A 156 4.40 12.03 15.06
CA VAL A 156 4.66 10.89 14.18
C VAL A 156 5.91 10.17 14.66
N SER A 157 5.79 8.87 14.95
CA SER A 157 6.95 8.06 15.31
C SER A 157 7.97 7.97 14.16
N THR A 158 9.26 8.03 14.49
CA THR A 158 10.32 7.77 13.50
C THR A 158 10.57 6.27 13.26
N ALA A 159 9.99 5.40 14.09
CA ALA A 159 10.05 3.95 13.94
C ALA A 159 9.03 3.38 12.94
N ILE A 160 8.64 4.16 11.93
CA ILE A 160 7.69 3.78 10.88
C ILE A 160 8.40 3.61 9.52
N LEU A 161 7.70 3.07 8.53
CA LEU A 161 8.22 2.95 7.17
C LEU A 161 8.70 4.32 6.66
N PRO A 162 9.92 4.44 6.09
CA PRO A 162 10.48 5.71 5.63
C PRO A 162 9.66 6.41 4.55
N ASP A 163 9.02 5.66 3.65
CA ASP A 163 8.13 6.20 2.63
C ASP A 163 6.84 6.77 3.23
N ALA A 164 6.27 6.12 4.24
CA ALA A 164 5.13 6.64 4.98
C ALA A 164 5.48 7.98 5.67
N LEU A 165 6.65 8.05 6.36
CA LEU A 165 7.12 9.28 6.99
C LEU A 165 7.31 10.40 5.97
N ALA A 166 7.96 10.13 4.84
CA ALA A 166 8.19 11.11 3.78
C ALA A 166 6.87 11.60 3.16
N THR A 167 5.88 10.71 2.97
CA THR A 167 4.57 11.06 2.43
C THR A 167 3.77 11.90 3.43
N ILE A 168 3.79 11.56 4.72
CA ILE A 168 3.19 12.37 5.80
C ILE A 168 3.78 13.79 5.80
N HIS A 169 5.11 13.94 5.68
CA HIS A 169 5.76 15.25 5.58
C HIS A 169 5.23 16.06 4.39
N THR A 170 5.08 15.42 3.22
CA THR A 170 4.56 16.08 2.01
C THR A 170 3.13 16.59 2.21
N TYR A 171 2.25 15.76 2.76
CA TYR A 171 0.87 16.12 3.03
C TYR A 171 0.74 17.21 4.09
N CYS A 172 1.46 17.09 5.19
CA CYS A 172 1.45 18.09 6.26
C CYS A 172 1.98 19.44 5.78
N HIS A 173 3.04 19.46 4.95
CA HIS A 173 3.51 20.68 4.30
C HIS A 173 2.41 21.35 3.45
N GLY A 174 1.71 20.55 2.61
CA GLY A 174 0.62 21.06 1.77
C GLY A 174 -0.58 21.58 2.56
N ASN A 175 -0.90 20.94 3.68
CA ASN A 175 -2.06 21.27 4.53
C ASN A 175 -1.73 22.29 5.64
N GLY A 176 -0.48 22.71 5.80
CA GLY A 176 -0.04 23.63 6.84
C GLY A 176 -0.15 23.02 8.25
N MET A 177 0.10 21.71 8.38
CA MET A 177 0.27 21.02 9.66
C MET A 177 1.72 20.99 10.08
N GLU A 178 1.98 21.17 11.37
CA GLU A 178 3.28 20.97 11.98
C GLU A 178 3.48 19.48 12.30
N ILE A 179 4.65 18.93 11.92
CA ILE A 179 5.03 17.56 12.31
C ILE A 179 6.00 17.65 13.47
N VAL A 180 5.74 16.87 14.50
CA VAL A 180 6.64 16.60 15.61
C VAL A 180 7.04 15.14 15.52
N GLU A 181 8.27 14.88 15.13
CA GLU A 181 8.80 13.52 15.08
C GLU A 181 9.08 13.03 16.51
N ILE A 182 8.49 11.87 16.85
CA ILE A 182 8.78 11.18 18.11
C ILE A 182 10.00 10.30 17.86
N PRO A 183 11.13 10.53 18.54
CA PRO A 183 12.33 9.74 18.31
C PRO A 183 12.14 8.26 18.65
N GLU A 184 12.94 7.42 18.03
CA GLU A 184 13.09 6.02 18.41
C GLU A 184 14.00 5.91 19.64
N LYS A 185 13.65 5.00 20.53
CA LYS A 185 14.45 4.59 21.68
C LYS A 185 14.39 3.07 21.82
N ASP A 186 15.54 2.40 21.71
CA ASP A 186 15.63 0.94 21.77
C ASP A 186 14.77 0.20 20.73
N GLY A 187 14.60 0.78 19.53
CA GLY A 187 13.84 0.21 18.42
C GLY A 187 12.32 0.40 18.50
N VAL A 188 11.82 1.20 19.46
CA VAL A 188 10.40 1.54 19.63
C VAL A 188 10.22 3.04 19.83
N THR A 189 8.98 3.51 19.73
CA THR A 189 8.60 4.91 19.96
C THR A 189 8.94 5.37 21.36
N ASP A 190 9.63 6.51 21.53
CA ASP A 190 9.97 7.07 22.85
C ASP A 190 8.72 7.65 23.53
N LEU A 191 8.18 6.89 24.50
CA LEU A 191 7.01 7.28 25.30
C LEU A 191 7.26 8.47 26.20
N ASP A 192 8.49 8.62 26.72
CA ASP A 192 8.82 9.73 27.62
C ASP A 192 8.81 11.04 26.83
N TYR A 193 9.42 11.02 25.63
CA TYR A 193 9.37 12.16 24.72
C TYR A 193 7.93 12.54 24.34
N LEU A 194 7.08 11.55 24.00
CA LEU A 194 5.69 11.80 23.65
C LEU A 194 4.94 12.46 24.83
N LYS A 195 5.06 11.93 26.05
CA LYS A 195 4.41 12.48 27.26
C LYS A 195 4.81 13.92 27.56
N GLU A 196 6.09 14.25 27.39
CA GLU A 196 6.64 15.56 27.70
C GLU A 196 6.25 16.64 26.69
N ASN A 197 6.00 16.27 25.42
CA ASN A 197 5.84 17.22 24.33
C ASN A 197 4.41 17.33 23.77
N ILE A 198 3.54 16.35 24.02
CA ILE A 198 2.16 16.38 23.54
C ILE A 198 1.37 17.51 24.21
N ASP A 199 0.56 18.24 23.43
CA ASP A 199 -0.18 19.41 23.91
C ASP A 199 -1.62 19.48 23.33
N GLU A 200 -2.38 20.50 23.75
CA GLU A 200 -3.74 20.74 23.29
C GLU A 200 -3.87 21.09 21.80
N GLN A 201 -2.77 21.43 21.12
CA GLN A 201 -2.73 21.72 19.69
C GLN A 201 -2.51 20.46 18.87
N THR A 202 -2.26 19.33 19.51
CA THR A 202 -2.04 18.04 18.86
C THR A 202 -3.34 17.54 18.23
N ALA A 203 -3.31 17.32 16.93
CA ALA A 203 -4.42 16.76 16.15
C ALA A 203 -4.43 15.23 16.25
N CYS A 204 -3.27 14.61 16.09
CA CYS A 204 -3.12 13.16 16.14
C CYS A 204 -1.73 12.70 16.57
N VAL A 205 -1.68 11.44 16.98
CA VAL A 205 -0.44 10.65 17.16
C VAL A 205 -0.51 9.50 16.17
N TYR A 206 0.54 9.32 15.37
CA TYR A 206 0.68 8.22 14.41
C TYR A 206 1.83 7.30 14.79
N ILE A 207 1.55 6.00 14.87
CA ILE A 207 2.55 4.94 14.99
C ILE A 207 2.29 3.84 13.97
N GLN A 208 3.27 2.97 13.76
CA GLN A 208 3.13 1.71 13.02
C GLN A 208 3.31 0.53 14.00
N HIS A 209 2.46 -0.48 13.91
CA HIS A 209 2.47 -1.65 14.80
C HIS A 209 2.10 -2.94 14.04
N PRO A 210 3.02 -3.91 13.86
CA PRO A 210 4.45 -3.83 14.19
C PRO A 210 5.15 -2.68 13.46
N ASN A 211 6.21 -2.13 14.09
CA ASN A 211 6.92 -0.98 13.53
C ASN A 211 7.92 -1.37 12.42
N TYR A 212 8.65 -0.41 11.86
CA TYR A 212 9.59 -0.62 10.76
C TYR A 212 10.70 -1.64 11.06
N TYR A 213 11.11 -1.75 12.34
CA TYR A 213 12.12 -2.70 12.78
C TYR A 213 11.53 -4.05 13.18
N GLY A 214 10.23 -4.24 12.97
CA GLY A 214 9.49 -5.44 13.32
C GLY A 214 9.00 -5.50 14.78
N ASN A 215 9.41 -4.57 15.65
CA ASN A 215 9.05 -4.56 17.06
C ASN A 215 7.56 -4.27 17.29
N LEU A 216 7.03 -4.86 18.36
CA LEU A 216 5.72 -4.49 18.88
C LEU A 216 5.86 -3.25 19.77
N GLU A 217 5.10 -2.20 19.46
CA GLU A 217 5.03 -0.96 20.23
C GLU A 217 4.16 -1.14 21.51
N ASP A 218 4.37 -0.32 22.51
CA ASP A 218 3.39 -0.18 23.61
C ASP A 218 2.19 0.65 23.12
N ALA A 219 1.46 0.04 22.19
CA ALA A 219 0.36 0.68 21.48
C ALA A 219 -0.76 1.14 22.40
N GLN A 220 -1.00 0.42 23.53
CA GLN A 220 -1.98 0.78 24.53
C GLN A 220 -1.60 2.10 25.24
N ALA A 221 -0.36 2.19 25.73
CA ALA A 221 0.11 3.39 26.43
C ALA A 221 0.15 4.62 25.50
N ILE A 222 0.54 4.44 24.22
CA ILE A 222 0.53 5.52 23.24
C ILE A 222 -0.89 6.05 23.00
N GLY A 223 -1.86 5.16 22.84
CA GLY A 223 -3.27 5.52 22.67
C GLY A 223 -3.82 6.28 23.88
N GLU A 224 -3.50 5.84 25.10
CA GLU A 224 -3.90 6.52 26.34
C GLU A 224 -3.30 7.94 26.45
N ILE A 225 -2.03 8.12 26.07
CA ILE A 225 -1.39 9.44 26.05
C ILE A 225 -2.05 10.34 25.01
N ALA A 226 -2.29 9.85 23.80
CA ALA A 226 -2.94 10.61 22.74
C ALA A 226 -4.33 11.10 23.16
N HIS A 227 -5.17 10.20 23.66
CA HIS A 227 -6.51 10.53 24.11
C HIS A 227 -6.50 11.43 25.35
N GLY A 228 -5.53 11.27 26.26
CA GLY A 228 -5.35 12.14 27.42
C GLY A 228 -5.13 13.61 27.04
N ALA A 229 -4.49 13.87 25.89
CA ALA A 229 -4.33 15.21 25.31
C ALA A 229 -5.51 15.61 24.40
N GLY A 230 -6.50 14.73 24.22
CA GLY A 230 -7.63 14.91 23.30
C GLY A 230 -7.25 14.83 21.83
N ALA A 231 -6.10 14.26 21.50
CA ALA A 231 -5.64 13.99 20.15
C ALA A 231 -6.25 12.67 19.61
N LYS A 232 -6.27 12.51 18.29
CA LYS A 232 -6.65 11.27 17.65
C LYS A 232 -5.48 10.29 17.64
N TYR A 233 -5.78 8.99 17.72
CA TYR A 233 -4.82 7.93 17.65
C TYR A 233 -4.93 7.19 16.32
N ILE A 234 -3.85 7.18 15.55
CA ILE A 234 -3.77 6.52 14.23
C ILE A 234 -2.77 5.39 14.31
N MET A 235 -3.18 4.21 13.90
CA MET A 235 -2.32 3.03 13.88
C MET A 235 -2.12 2.53 12.44
N GLY A 236 -0.86 2.57 11.95
CA GLY A 236 -0.44 1.83 10.76
C GLY A 236 -0.20 0.37 11.10
N VAL A 237 -0.71 -0.57 10.30
CA VAL A 237 -0.60 -2.00 10.59
C VAL A 237 -0.21 -2.82 9.37
N ASN A 238 0.54 -3.90 9.59
CA ASN A 238 0.64 -4.98 8.63
C ASN A 238 -0.62 -5.87 8.78
N PRO A 239 -1.44 -6.02 7.73
CA PRO A 239 -2.74 -6.69 7.86
C PRO A 239 -2.64 -8.19 8.22
N ILE A 240 -1.56 -8.88 7.84
CA ILE A 240 -1.35 -10.30 8.22
C ILE A 240 -1.09 -10.41 9.73
N SER A 241 -0.41 -9.43 10.35
CA SER A 241 -0.13 -9.47 11.79
C SER A 241 -1.39 -9.52 12.64
N LEU A 242 -2.49 -8.95 12.13
CA LEU A 242 -3.79 -8.93 12.82
C LEU A 242 -4.42 -10.34 12.98
N GLY A 243 -3.86 -11.36 12.33
CA GLY A 243 -4.23 -12.75 12.59
C GLY A 243 -3.82 -13.27 13.97
N ILE A 244 -2.85 -12.62 14.65
CA ILE A 244 -2.33 -13.04 15.97
C ILE A 244 -2.08 -11.89 16.94
N ILE A 245 -2.12 -10.64 16.49
CA ILE A 245 -1.94 -9.45 17.31
C ILE A 245 -3.31 -8.77 17.46
N LYS A 246 -3.53 -8.09 18.59
CA LYS A 246 -4.75 -7.31 18.82
C LYS A 246 -5.01 -6.31 17.71
N THR A 247 -6.27 -6.12 17.40
CA THR A 247 -6.71 -5.17 16.37
C THR A 247 -6.48 -3.71 16.81
N PRO A 248 -6.37 -2.76 15.85
CA PRO A 248 -6.33 -1.33 16.16
C PRO A 248 -7.47 -0.85 17.07
N ALA A 249 -8.69 -1.37 16.86
CA ALA A 249 -9.83 -1.03 17.70
C ALA A 249 -9.65 -1.47 19.15
N GLU A 250 -9.05 -2.64 19.39
CA GLU A 250 -8.76 -3.13 20.77
C GLU A 250 -7.70 -2.29 21.47
N TYR A 251 -6.83 -1.60 20.73
CA TYR A 251 -5.89 -0.60 21.24
C TYR A 251 -6.49 0.81 21.33
N GLY A 252 -7.77 0.97 20.97
CA GLY A 252 -8.46 2.25 21.02
C GLY A 252 -8.10 3.21 19.89
N ALA A 253 -7.56 2.74 18.76
CA ALA A 253 -7.27 3.62 17.63
C ALA A 253 -8.54 4.29 17.08
N ASP A 254 -8.46 5.56 16.72
CA ASP A 254 -9.53 6.27 16.00
C ASP A 254 -9.50 5.97 14.49
N VAL A 255 -8.30 5.68 13.95
CA VAL A 255 -8.08 5.39 12.54
C VAL A 255 -7.05 4.27 12.42
N ALA A 256 -7.35 3.27 11.59
CA ALA A 256 -6.43 2.21 11.19
C ALA A 256 -6.09 2.37 9.71
N VAL A 257 -4.80 2.27 9.38
CA VAL A 257 -4.31 2.38 8.01
C VAL A 257 -3.27 1.30 7.72
N GLY A 258 -3.02 1.00 6.47
CA GLY A 258 -1.96 0.08 6.09
C GLY A 258 -1.93 -0.19 4.60
N ASP A 259 -0.96 -1.00 4.20
CA ASP A 259 -0.89 -1.50 2.83
C ASP A 259 -1.52 -2.89 2.74
N GLY A 260 -2.42 -3.06 1.78
CA GLY A 260 -3.09 -4.32 1.51
C GLY A 260 -2.28 -5.28 0.62
N GLN A 261 -1.05 -4.93 0.22
CA GLN A 261 -0.21 -5.78 -0.61
C GLN A 261 -0.08 -7.21 -0.05
N PRO A 262 0.12 -7.44 1.26
CA PRO A 262 0.21 -8.78 1.83
C PRO A 262 -1.04 -9.65 1.67
N LEU A 263 -2.19 -9.02 1.42
CA LEU A 263 -3.48 -9.69 1.27
C LEU A 263 -3.75 -10.10 -0.19
N GLY A 264 -2.78 -10.76 -0.84
CA GLY A 264 -3.01 -11.38 -2.14
C GLY A 264 -2.54 -10.58 -3.36
N LEU A 265 -1.67 -9.57 -3.17
CA LEU A 265 -1.01 -8.88 -4.27
C LEU A 265 0.46 -9.31 -4.39
N PRO A 266 0.97 -9.55 -5.61
CA PRO A 266 2.37 -9.90 -5.81
C PRO A 266 3.29 -8.71 -5.55
N LEU A 267 4.59 -8.97 -5.36
CA LEU A 267 5.60 -7.93 -5.34
C LEU A 267 5.65 -7.25 -6.72
N GLY A 268 5.30 -5.97 -6.78
CA GLY A 268 5.08 -5.23 -8.02
C GLY A 268 6.14 -4.16 -8.34
N PHE A 269 7.26 -4.13 -7.64
CA PHE A 269 8.39 -3.21 -7.90
C PHE A 269 7.96 -1.73 -8.04
N GLY A 270 7.12 -1.27 -7.12
CA GLY A 270 6.57 0.09 -7.11
C GLY A 270 5.06 0.15 -7.38
N GLY A 271 4.40 -0.98 -7.37
CA GLY A 271 2.95 -1.05 -7.44
C GLY A 271 2.38 -1.60 -8.76
N PRO A 272 1.04 -1.55 -8.92
CA PRO A 272 0.13 -0.97 -7.94
C PRO A 272 0.02 -1.83 -6.68
N TYR A 273 -0.05 -1.14 -5.52
CA TYR A 273 -0.40 -1.75 -4.23
C TYR A 273 -1.80 -1.28 -3.82
N LEU A 274 -2.11 -1.29 -2.54
CA LEU A 274 -3.44 -0.92 -2.05
C LEU A 274 -3.35 -0.30 -0.67
N GLY A 275 -3.65 0.99 -0.52
CA GLY A 275 -3.85 1.58 0.80
C GLY A 275 -5.24 1.26 1.33
N PHE A 276 -5.35 0.71 2.52
CA PHE A 276 -6.63 0.61 3.22
C PHE A 276 -6.71 1.63 4.36
N MET A 277 -7.93 2.11 4.59
CA MET A 277 -8.24 3.02 5.68
C MET A 277 -9.56 2.60 6.32
N ALA A 278 -9.53 2.45 7.63
CA ALA A 278 -10.73 2.22 8.42
C ALA A 278 -10.73 3.13 9.65
N ALA A 279 -11.91 3.47 10.16
CA ALA A 279 -12.03 4.45 11.23
C ALA A 279 -13.23 4.16 12.12
N THR A 280 -13.28 4.81 13.29
CA THR A 280 -14.48 4.84 14.14
C THR A 280 -15.61 5.60 13.44
N GLU A 281 -16.86 5.32 13.82
CA GLU A 281 -18.06 5.99 13.28
C GLU A 281 -17.94 7.52 13.36
N GLY A 282 -17.37 8.06 14.43
CA GLY A 282 -17.15 9.48 14.61
C GLY A 282 -16.25 10.13 13.55
N MET A 283 -15.35 9.36 12.94
CA MET A 283 -14.43 9.80 11.90
C MET A 283 -14.95 9.55 10.48
N MET A 284 -16.04 8.82 10.27
CA MET A 284 -16.58 8.40 8.97
C MET A 284 -16.72 9.55 7.97
N ARG A 285 -17.20 10.72 8.41
CA ARG A 285 -17.38 11.89 7.52
C ARG A 285 -16.09 12.60 7.13
N LYS A 286 -14.97 12.27 7.78
CA LYS A 286 -13.64 12.78 7.45
C LYS A 286 -12.83 11.79 6.59
N LEU A 287 -13.24 10.52 6.55
CA LEU A 287 -12.54 9.45 5.83
C LEU A 287 -12.49 9.75 4.33
N PRO A 288 -11.32 9.85 3.68
CA PRO A 288 -11.20 10.16 2.26
C PRO A 288 -11.62 8.99 1.36
N GLY A 289 -11.73 9.24 0.07
CA GLY A 289 -12.05 8.22 -0.92
C GLY A 289 -13.53 7.84 -0.94
N ARG A 290 -13.90 6.90 -1.80
CA ARG A 290 -15.27 6.43 -1.96
C ARG A 290 -15.69 5.52 -0.82
N ILE A 291 -16.97 5.58 -0.49
CA ILE A 291 -17.63 4.65 0.43
C ILE A 291 -18.88 4.12 -0.26
N VAL A 292 -19.02 2.81 -0.31
CA VAL A 292 -20.22 2.14 -0.81
C VAL A 292 -21.11 1.79 0.37
N GLY A 293 -22.40 2.07 0.23
CA GLY A 293 -23.43 1.69 1.18
C GLY A 293 -24.43 0.71 0.57
N GLN A 294 -25.02 -0.11 1.41
CA GLN A 294 -26.15 -0.97 1.06
C GLN A 294 -27.47 -0.20 1.20
N THR A 295 -28.39 -0.41 0.28
CA THR A 295 -29.71 0.18 0.26
C THR A 295 -30.73 -0.81 -0.30
N GLU A 296 -31.99 -0.42 -0.38
CA GLU A 296 -33.04 -1.16 -1.05
C GLU A 296 -33.62 -0.36 -2.22
N ASP A 297 -33.99 -1.03 -3.30
CA ASP A 297 -34.73 -0.42 -4.40
C ASP A 297 -36.22 -0.28 -4.04
N HIS A 298 -37.00 0.34 -4.94
CA HIS A 298 -38.44 0.56 -4.74
C HIS A 298 -39.28 -0.74 -4.62
N ASN A 299 -38.70 -1.90 -4.95
CA ASN A 299 -39.33 -3.21 -4.77
C ASN A 299 -38.82 -3.95 -3.51
N GLY A 300 -37.97 -3.31 -2.69
CA GLY A 300 -37.35 -3.92 -1.52
C GLY A 300 -36.19 -4.87 -1.84
N LYS A 301 -35.63 -4.81 -3.07
CA LYS A 301 -34.45 -5.59 -3.44
C LYS A 301 -33.21 -4.87 -2.98
N THR A 302 -32.30 -5.60 -2.32
CA THR A 302 -31.00 -5.08 -1.92
C THR A 302 -30.20 -4.57 -3.11
N GLY A 303 -29.64 -3.38 -2.97
CA GLY A 303 -28.75 -2.73 -3.92
C GLY A 303 -27.61 -2.00 -3.24
N TYR A 304 -26.62 -1.57 -4.01
CA TYR A 304 -25.42 -0.89 -3.54
C TYR A 304 -25.24 0.44 -4.27
N VAL A 305 -24.83 1.45 -3.53
CA VAL A 305 -24.67 2.82 -4.07
C VAL A 305 -23.44 3.49 -3.47
N LEU A 306 -22.86 4.45 -4.20
CA LEU A 306 -21.88 5.38 -3.61
C LEU A 306 -22.59 6.31 -2.62
N THR A 307 -22.01 6.45 -1.43
CA THR A 307 -22.56 7.28 -0.37
C THR A 307 -21.57 8.37 0.08
N LEU A 308 -22.05 9.36 0.85
CA LEU A 308 -21.24 10.46 1.40
C LEU A 308 -20.39 11.22 0.36
N GLN A 309 -20.80 11.24 -0.90
CA GLN A 309 -20.06 11.85 -2.02
C GLN A 309 -19.84 13.36 -1.85
N ALA A 310 -20.67 14.06 -1.07
CA ALA A 310 -20.57 15.51 -0.87
C ALA A 310 -19.22 15.99 -0.29
N ARG A 311 -18.39 15.11 0.26
CA ARG A 311 -17.04 15.40 0.78
C ARG A 311 -15.93 15.23 -0.26
N GLU A 312 -16.24 14.61 -1.41
CA GLU A 312 -15.27 14.29 -2.45
C GLU A 312 -14.92 15.51 -3.32
N GLN A 313 -13.74 15.48 -3.94
CA GLN A 313 -13.15 16.56 -4.72
C GLN A 313 -14.04 17.01 -5.88
N HIS A 314 -14.70 16.09 -6.60
CA HIS A 314 -15.56 16.44 -7.74
C HIS A 314 -16.79 17.30 -7.36
N ILE A 315 -17.18 17.31 -6.08
CA ILE A 315 -18.24 18.14 -5.53
C ILE A 315 -17.68 19.34 -4.75
N ARG A 316 -16.78 19.09 -3.79
CA ARG A 316 -16.22 20.13 -2.90
C ARG A 316 -15.13 20.97 -3.56
N ARG A 317 -14.49 20.48 -4.63
CA ARG A 317 -13.41 21.14 -5.36
C ARG A 317 -12.24 21.50 -4.42
N GLU A 318 -11.79 22.75 -4.39
CA GLU A 318 -10.71 23.25 -3.54
C GLU A 318 -10.98 23.15 -2.03
N LYS A 319 -12.21 22.85 -1.63
CA LYS A 319 -12.63 22.68 -0.22
C LYS A 319 -12.67 21.21 0.20
N ALA A 320 -12.32 20.30 -0.69
CA ALA A 320 -12.22 18.87 -0.33
C ALA A 320 -11.06 18.66 0.64
N SER A 321 -11.24 17.73 1.58
CA SER A 321 -10.18 17.35 2.53
C SER A 321 -9.09 16.48 1.91
N SER A 322 -9.36 15.88 0.75
CA SER A 322 -8.43 15.01 0.02
C SER A 322 -8.56 15.25 -1.48
N ASN A 323 -7.49 15.02 -2.22
CA ASN A 323 -7.43 15.06 -3.68
C ASN A 323 -7.63 13.69 -4.35
N ILE A 324 -7.92 12.65 -3.58
CA ILE A 324 -8.18 11.30 -4.10
C ILE A 324 -9.38 11.36 -5.07
N CYS A 325 -9.15 10.88 -6.30
CA CYS A 325 -10.17 10.76 -7.33
C CYS A 325 -10.32 9.29 -7.78
N SER A 326 -9.25 8.71 -8.30
CA SER A 326 -9.18 7.27 -8.62
C SER A 326 -8.63 6.50 -7.43
N ASN A 327 -8.76 5.18 -7.47
CA ASN A 327 -8.22 4.28 -6.47
C ASN A 327 -7.80 2.95 -7.11
N GLN A 328 -7.31 2.01 -6.33
CA GLN A 328 -6.83 0.70 -6.77
C GLN A 328 -7.95 -0.35 -6.69
N ALA A 329 -9.07 -0.12 -7.39
CA ALA A 329 -10.28 -0.93 -7.28
C ALA A 329 -10.04 -2.42 -7.62
N LEU A 330 -9.22 -2.73 -8.63
CA LEU A 330 -8.89 -4.11 -8.98
C LEU A 330 -8.04 -4.77 -7.88
N CYS A 331 -7.14 -4.02 -7.24
CA CYS A 331 -6.37 -4.50 -6.09
C CYS A 331 -7.28 -4.74 -4.89
N ALA A 332 -8.26 -3.86 -4.63
CA ALA A 332 -9.26 -4.06 -3.58
C ALA A 332 -10.10 -5.33 -3.81
N LEU A 333 -10.48 -5.59 -5.07
CA LEU A 333 -11.14 -6.83 -5.44
C LEU A 333 -10.24 -8.05 -5.16
N ALA A 334 -8.95 -7.99 -5.55
CA ALA A 334 -8.00 -9.06 -5.28
C ALA A 334 -7.88 -9.35 -3.78
N VAL A 335 -7.77 -8.30 -2.97
CA VAL A 335 -7.73 -8.39 -1.49
C VAL A 335 -9.02 -9.00 -0.93
N GLY A 336 -10.19 -8.59 -1.42
CA GLY A 336 -11.47 -9.19 -1.02
C GLY A 336 -11.55 -10.68 -1.35
N VAL A 337 -11.11 -11.08 -2.55
CA VAL A 337 -11.04 -12.49 -2.95
C VAL A 337 -10.03 -13.27 -2.10
N TYR A 338 -8.87 -12.69 -1.81
CA TYR A 338 -7.87 -13.30 -0.95
C TYR A 338 -8.42 -13.55 0.46
N MET A 339 -8.99 -12.52 1.10
CA MET A 339 -9.55 -12.64 2.44
C MET A 339 -10.69 -13.68 2.49
N SER A 340 -11.54 -13.73 1.46
CA SER A 340 -12.58 -14.75 1.34
C SER A 340 -12.02 -16.16 1.18
N ALA A 341 -10.94 -16.32 0.41
CA ALA A 341 -10.32 -17.62 0.16
C ALA A 341 -9.54 -18.15 1.37
N MET A 342 -8.82 -17.27 2.07
CA MET A 342 -8.04 -17.62 3.26
C MET A 342 -8.91 -17.77 4.50
N GLY A 343 -9.91 -16.91 4.65
CA GLY A 343 -10.71 -16.83 5.87
C GLY A 343 -9.88 -16.43 7.09
N SER A 344 -10.51 -16.36 8.25
CA SER A 344 -9.83 -16.02 9.51
C SER A 344 -8.72 -17.02 9.87
N GLU A 345 -8.98 -18.31 9.69
CA GLU A 345 -8.00 -19.35 10.03
C GLU A 345 -6.79 -19.34 9.09
N GLY A 346 -6.99 -19.08 7.79
CA GLY A 346 -5.86 -18.98 6.84
C GLY A 346 -4.97 -17.76 7.11
N ILE A 347 -5.55 -16.61 7.42
CA ILE A 347 -4.80 -15.39 7.80
C ILE A 347 -4.03 -15.64 9.10
N LYS A 348 -4.68 -16.24 10.10
CA LYS A 348 -4.05 -16.61 11.37
C LYS A 348 -2.88 -17.57 11.17
N GLU A 349 -3.05 -18.60 10.34
CA GLU A 349 -1.99 -19.56 10.04
C GLU A 349 -0.80 -18.89 9.33
N ALA A 350 -1.05 -18.03 8.35
CA ALA A 350 -0.01 -17.25 7.67
C ALA A 350 0.77 -16.37 8.68
N ALA A 351 0.07 -15.72 9.61
CA ALA A 351 0.67 -14.91 10.65
C ALA A 351 1.53 -15.75 11.62
N LEU A 352 1.00 -16.87 12.11
CA LEU A 352 1.71 -17.76 13.02
C LEU A 352 2.98 -18.33 12.40
N GLN A 353 2.90 -18.80 11.15
CA GLN A 353 4.06 -19.32 10.44
C GLN A 353 5.10 -18.23 10.19
N SER A 354 4.69 -17.04 9.79
CA SER A 354 5.59 -15.91 9.56
C SER A 354 6.36 -15.55 10.84
N ALA A 355 5.64 -15.39 11.95
CA ALA A 355 6.26 -15.10 13.25
C ALA A 355 7.19 -16.22 13.71
N SER A 356 6.73 -17.49 13.70
CA SER A 356 7.52 -18.63 14.12
C SER A 356 8.83 -18.79 13.33
N LYS A 357 8.78 -18.59 12.01
CA LYS A 357 9.95 -18.69 11.13
C LYS A 357 10.93 -17.54 11.35
N ALA A 358 10.44 -16.33 11.56
CA ALA A 358 11.28 -15.18 11.88
C ALA A 358 12.02 -15.37 13.20
N HIS A 359 11.34 -15.82 14.24
CA HIS A 359 11.95 -16.11 15.53
C HIS A 359 12.95 -17.27 15.43
N TYR A 360 12.67 -18.30 14.62
CA TYR A 360 13.63 -19.37 14.36
C TYR A 360 14.90 -18.83 13.69
N LEU A 361 14.76 -18.08 12.60
CA LEU A 361 15.92 -17.53 11.88
C LEU A 361 16.72 -16.55 12.76
N ALA A 362 16.04 -15.71 13.53
CA ALA A 362 16.68 -14.79 14.47
C ALA A 362 17.55 -15.53 15.49
N ALA A 363 17.03 -16.60 16.10
CA ALA A 363 17.77 -17.43 17.05
C ALA A 363 18.96 -18.14 16.42
N GLU A 364 18.86 -18.61 15.18
CA GLU A 364 19.98 -19.26 14.49
C GLU A 364 21.06 -18.25 14.04
N LEU A 365 20.67 -17.07 13.57
CA LEU A 365 21.60 -16.00 13.21
C LEU A 365 22.36 -15.46 14.42
N ASP A 366 21.71 -15.33 15.58
CA ASP A 366 22.35 -14.87 16.82
C ASP A 366 23.51 -15.81 17.26
N LYS A 367 23.36 -17.12 17.05
CA LYS A 367 24.39 -18.13 17.38
C LYS A 367 25.67 -17.97 16.55
N ILE A 368 25.58 -17.37 15.37
CA ILE A 368 26.69 -17.21 14.43
C ILE A 368 27.26 -15.79 14.37
N GLY A 369 26.86 -14.92 15.30
CA GLY A 369 27.42 -13.59 15.44
C GLY A 369 26.61 -12.45 14.80
N PHE A 370 25.47 -12.74 14.17
CA PHE A 370 24.48 -11.74 13.75
C PHE A 370 23.53 -11.48 14.92
N LYS A 371 23.93 -10.59 15.83
CA LYS A 371 23.22 -10.35 17.07
C LYS A 371 21.87 -9.67 16.85
N VAL A 372 20.81 -10.24 17.40
CA VAL A 372 19.49 -9.66 17.34
C VAL A 372 19.44 -8.38 18.17
N GLU A 373 19.05 -7.26 17.54
CA GLU A 373 18.97 -5.95 18.18
C GLU A 373 17.63 -5.73 18.90
N ASN A 374 16.56 -6.39 18.42
CA ASN A 374 15.23 -6.27 19.01
C ASN A 374 15.26 -6.68 20.50
N LYS A 375 14.89 -5.76 21.39
CA LYS A 375 14.87 -5.99 22.85
C LYS A 375 13.53 -6.52 23.34
N GLY A 376 12.46 -6.31 22.58
CA GLY A 376 11.09 -6.75 22.87
C GLY A 376 10.61 -7.83 21.91
N GLU A 377 9.32 -8.09 21.98
CA GLU A 377 8.63 -8.97 21.03
C GLU A 377 8.62 -8.34 19.64
N PHE A 378 8.73 -9.18 18.60
CA PHE A 378 8.63 -8.77 17.20
C PHE A 378 7.75 -9.76 16.42
N PHE A 379 7.25 -9.31 15.27
CA PHE A 379 6.35 -10.14 14.47
C PHE A 379 7.11 -11.03 13.46
N HIS A 380 7.33 -10.57 12.26
CA HIS A 380 7.96 -11.35 11.19
C HIS A 380 9.19 -10.67 10.58
N GLU A 381 9.50 -9.48 11.04
CA GLU A 381 10.73 -8.76 10.75
C GLU A 381 11.55 -8.58 12.03
N PHE A 382 12.85 -8.58 11.89
CA PHE A 382 13.78 -8.35 12.99
C PHE A 382 15.11 -7.82 12.48
N VAL A 383 15.81 -7.08 13.34
CA VAL A 383 17.10 -6.47 13.00
C VAL A 383 18.22 -7.26 13.63
N THR A 384 19.28 -7.50 12.83
CA THR A 384 20.55 -8.02 13.36
C THR A 384 21.66 -7.00 13.18
N VAL A 385 22.61 -7.03 14.12
CA VAL A 385 23.89 -6.30 14.06
C VAL A 385 25.04 -7.31 14.00
N SER A 386 26.02 -7.06 13.14
CA SER A 386 27.20 -7.93 12.98
C SER A 386 28.47 -7.09 13.01
N GLU A 387 29.57 -7.62 13.56
CA GLU A 387 30.90 -6.98 13.48
C GLU A 387 31.44 -6.96 12.04
N LYS A 388 31.04 -7.95 11.23
CA LYS A 388 31.39 -8.05 9.81
C LYS A 388 30.54 -7.14 8.95
N CYS A 389 31.05 -6.76 7.79
CA CYS A 389 30.29 -5.93 6.83
C CYS A 389 29.06 -6.69 6.32
N PRO A 390 27.86 -6.18 6.50
CA PRO A 390 26.65 -6.81 5.93
C PRO A 390 26.70 -6.96 4.42
N CYS A 391 27.45 -6.12 3.72
CA CYS A 391 27.58 -6.19 2.27
C CYS A 391 28.23 -7.48 1.78
N GLU A 392 29.23 -8.02 2.49
CA GLU A 392 29.85 -9.31 2.14
C GLU A 392 28.91 -10.47 2.41
N ALA A 393 28.21 -10.43 3.55
CA ALA A 393 27.21 -11.43 3.92
C ALA A 393 26.05 -11.48 2.92
N LEU A 394 25.48 -10.32 2.56
CA LEU A 394 24.36 -10.23 1.60
C LEU A 394 24.81 -10.66 0.20
N LYS A 395 26.02 -10.27 -0.23
CA LYS A 395 26.59 -10.69 -1.50
C LYS A 395 26.79 -12.21 -1.58
N ALA A 396 27.28 -12.83 -0.52
CA ALA A 396 27.43 -14.29 -0.47
C ALA A 396 26.06 -15.00 -0.63
N LEU A 397 24.99 -14.47 -0.03
CA LEU A 397 23.63 -14.99 -0.22
C LEU A 397 23.16 -14.81 -1.67
N GLU A 398 23.40 -13.64 -2.28
CA GLU A 398 23.04 -13.37 -3.68
C GLU A 398 23.73 -14.32 -4.65
N GLU A 399 25.01 -14.67 -4.42
CA GLU A 399 25.77 -15.64 -5.22
C GLU A 399 25.16 -17.06 -5.14
N HIS A 400 24.41 -17.35 -4.06
CA HIS A 400 23.65 -18.60 -3.90
C HIS A 400 22.16 -18.47 -4.31
N GLY A 401 21.78 -17.37 -4.95
CA GLY A 401 20.40 -17.15 -5.42
C GLY A 401 19.39 -16.80 -4.32
N ILE A 402 19.87 -16.31 -3.17
CA ILE A 402 19.07 -15.91 -2.02
C ILE A 402 19.13 -14.39 -1.89
N LEU A 403 17.96 -13.73 -1.89
CA LEU A 403 17.85 -12.31 -1.53
C LEU A 403 17.79 -12.20 0.00
N GLY A 404 18.91 -11.83 0.60
CA GLY A 404 19.02 -11.60 2.05
C GLY A 404 18.25 -10.37 2.52
N GLY A 405 18.33 -10.07 3.82
CA GLY A 405 17.63 -8.94 4.44
C GLY A 405 17.95 -7.58 3.81
N TYR A 406 17.30 -6.55 4.30
CA TYR A 406 17.50 -5.17 3.85
C TYR A 406 18.59 -4.48 4.68
N PRO A 407 19.65 -3.90 4.06
CA PRO A 407 20.71 -3.21 4.80
C PRO A 407 20.20 -1.85 5.32
N LEU A 408 20.20 -1.68 6.64
CA LEU A 408 19.81 -0.42 7.30
C LEU A 408 20.99 0.56 7.50
N GLY A 409 22.21 0.18 7.10
CA GLY A 409 23.44 0.89 7.45
C GLY A 409 23.96 0.50 8.85
N ASN A 410 25.12 1.05 9.23
CA ASN A 410 25.73 0.84 10.55
C ASN A 410 25.80 -0.64 10.99
N HIS A 411 26.16 -1.53 10.08
CA HIS A 411 26.21 -2.99 10.29
C HIS A 411 24.88 -3.65 10.65
N ARG A 412 23.75 -2.98 10.40
CA ARG A 412 22.38 -3.46 10.66
C ARG A 412 21.77 -4.06 9.41
N VAL A 413 21.04 -5.15 9.57
CA VAL A 413 20.24 -5.81 8.51
C VAL A 413 18.86 -6.11 9.05
N LEU A 414 17.84 -5.67 8.34
CA LEU A 414 16.43 -6.02 8.59
C LEU A 414 16.08 -7.30 7.82
N TRP A 415 15.77 -8.35 8.53
CA TRP A 415 15.35 -9.64 7.99
C TRP A 415 13.83 -9.78 8.04
N CYS A 416 13.28 -10.51 7.10
CA CYS A 416 11.86 -10.84 7.05
C CYS A 416 11.67 -12.32 6.74
N CYS A 417 10.75 -12.97 7.45
CA CYS A 417 10.25 -14.30 7.10
C CYS A 417 8.74 -14.25 6.93
N THR A 418 8.24 -15.04 5.99
CA THR A 418 6.82 -15.27 5.81
C THR A 418 6.52 -16.76 5.80
N GLU A 419 5.27 -17.17 5.67
CA GLU A 419 4.89 -18.57 5.51
C GLU A 419 5.55 -19.23 4.28
N MET A 420 6.02 -18.42 3.33
CA MET A 420 6.69 -18.90 2.10
C MET A 420 8.10 -19.44 2.33
N ASN A 421 8.76 -19.01 3.40
CA ASN A 421 10.12 -19.50 3.71
C ASN A 421 10.06 -20.90 4.33
N THR A 422 10.97 -21.79 3.92
CA THR A 422 11.08 -23.12 4.50
C THR A 422 12.20 -23.20 5.53
N LYS A 423 12.16 -24.22 6.38
CA LYS A 423 13.24 -24.45 7.35
C LYS A 423 14.58 -24.68 6.66
N GLU A 424 14.58 -25.45 5.57
CA GLU A 424 15.76 -25.75 4.77
C GLU A 424 16.40 -24.49 4.18
N GLU A 425 15.58 -23.53 3.71
CA GLU A 425 16.07 -22.25 3.21
C GLU A 425 16.68 -21.40 4.32
N MET A 426 16.10 -21.39 5.53
CA MET A 426 16.65 -20.68 6.69
C MET A 426 17.97 -21.31 7.16
N ASP A 427 18.05 -22.65 7.22
CA ASP A 427 19.26 -23.38 7.57
C ASP A 427 20.38 -23.12 6.55
N GLU A 428 20.05 -23.01 5.27
CA GLU A 428 21.00 -22.69 4.19
C GLU A 428 21.56 -21.26 4.34
N VAL A 429 20.72 -20.27 4.66
CA VAL A 429 21.19 -18.91 5.01
C VAL A 429 22.22 -18.96 6.12
N VAL A 430 21.90 -19.66 7.21
CA VAL A 430 22.81 -19.79 8.36
C VAL A 430 24.11 -20.49 7.98
N ARG A 431 24.05 -21.53 7.13
CA ARG A 431 25.23 -22.24 6.63
C ARG A 431 26.16 -21.33 5.83
N ILE A 432 25.61 -20.59 4.87
CA ILE A 432 26.38 -19.66 4.03
C ILE A 432 27.02 -18.56 4.89
N LEU A 433 26.27 -17.97 5.81
CA LEU A 433 26.76 -16.88 6.65
C LEU A 433 27.80 -17.30 7.69
N LYS A 434 27.93 -18.61 8.02
CA LYS A 434 29.00 -19.12 8.85
C LYS A 434 30.36 -19.13 8.12
N GLU A 435 30.35 -19.21 6.80
CA GLU A 435 31.55 -19.30 5.96
C GLU A 435 32.10 -17.90 5.61
N VAL A 436 31.33 -16.85 5.79
CA VAL A 436 31.71 -15.46 5.59
C VAL A 436 32.18 -14.84 6.91
#